data_539671a3b9e6bab50b4ae59a7ec81f9a
#
_entry.id   539671a3b9e6bab50b4ae59a7ec81f9a
#
_cell.length_a   1.000
_cell.length_b   1.000
_cell.length_c   1.000
_cell.angle_alpha   90.00
_cell.angle_beta   90.00
_cell.angle_gamma   90.00
#
_symmetry.space_group_name_H-M   'P 1'
#
loop_
_entity.id
_entity.type
_entity.pdbx_description
1 polymer ?
#
loop_
_entity_poly.entity_id
_entity_poly.type
_entity_poly.pdbx_seq_one_letter_code
_entity_poly.pdbx_strand_id
1 'polypeptide(L)'
;LDQIAKYASANARKPKLHKLGGNEWKKTKTRVKGQVKDIAEELVQLYAIRQAKEGYVYDKDSVWQKEFEELFPYDETQDQLNAIDDTKRDMESKKIMDRLICGDVGYGKTEVAIRAAFKAVDNGKQVAYLVPTTILAQQHYNTFVERMKDYPIRIELLSRFRTSAQIKASLERLKKGLADIVIGCLLYTSPSPRDISGS
;
A
#
# COMPACT_ATOMS: atom_id res chain seq x y z
N LEU A 1 -1.93 -26.76 25.40
CA LEU A 1 -1.53 -27.07 23.99
C LEU A 1 -1.48 -25.83 23.10
N ASP A 2 -2.20 -24.77 23.43
CA ASP A 2 -2.33 -23.55 22.62
C ASP A 2 -1.04 -22.71 22.50
N GLN A 3 -0.01 -23.04 23.29
CA GLN A 3 1.29 -22.37 23.23
C GLN A 3 2.35 -23.14 22.43
N ILE A 4 2.01 -24.28 21.84
CA ILE A 4 2.93 -25.11 21.08
C ILE A 4 2.75 -24.81 19.59
N ALA A 5 3.70 -24.13 19.00
CA ALA A 5 3.78 -23.90 17.55
C ALA A 5 4.75 -24.86 16.89
N LYS A 6 4.53 -25.17 15.60
CA LYS A 6 5.51 -25.95 14.82
C LYS A 6 6.82 -25.19 14.75
N TYR A 7 7.94 -25.87 15.04
CA TYR A 7 9.28 -25.29 15.03
C TYR A 7 9.75 -24.86 13.62
N ALA A 8 9.20 -25.48 12.59
CA ALA A 8 9.48 -25.12 11.20
C ALA A 8 8.23 -25.30 10.32
N SER A 9 8.14 -24.51 9.25
CA SER A 9 7.10 -24.71 8.24
C SER A 9 7.30 -26.02 7.48
N ALA A 10 6.22 -26.54 6.85
CA ALA A 10 6.24 -27.83 6.13
C ALA A 10 7.30 -27.88 5.02
N ASN A 11 7.70 -26.71 4.45
CA ASN A 11 8.67 -26.59 3.37
C ASN A 11 10.09 -26.21 3.84
N ALA A 12 10.33 -26.09 5.14
CA ALA A 12 11.65 -25.76 5.64
C ALA A 12 12.58 -26.98 5.60
N ARG A 13 13.87 -26.76 5.24
CA ARG A 13 14.93 -27.75 5.44
C ARG A 13 14.93 -28.19 6.90
N LYS A 14 15.31 -29.46 7.18
CA LYS A 14 15.37 -30.00 8.55
C LYS A 14 15.94 -28.97 9.53
N PRO A 15 15.14 -28.50 10.51
CA PRO A 15 15.60 -27.47 11.41
C PRO A 15 16.73 -28.02 12.30
N LYS A 16 17.76 -27.20 12.54
CA LYS A 16 18.80 -27.54 13.53
C LYS A 16 18.19 -27.39 14.92
N LEU A 17 18.00 -28.51 15.61
CA LEU A 17 17.48 -28.50 16.99
C LEU A 17 18.58 -28.01 17.93
N HIS A 18 18.23 -27.11 18.83
CA HIS A 18 19.10 -26.65 19.90
C HIS A 18 19.06 -27.61 21.10
N LYS A 19 20.22 -27.91 21.67
CA LYS A 19 20.33 -28.73 22.87
C LYS A 19 19.72 -27.99 24.08
N LEU A 20 18.84 -28.65 24.82
CA LEU A 20 18.28 -28.12 26.08
C LEU A 20 19.41 -27.79 27.07
N GLY A 21 19.37 -26.62 27.68
CA GLY A 21 20.40 -26.16 28.63
C GLY A 21 21.67 -25.58 27.95
N GLY A 22 21.78 -25.64 26.61
CA GLY A 22 22.92 -25.08 25.85
C GLY A 22 22.87 -23.56 25.66
N ASN A 23 24.03 -22.97 25.36
CA ASN A 23 24.15 -21.53 25.09
C ASN A 23 23.78 -21.12 23.65
N GLU A 24 23.54 -22.08 22.75
CA GLU A 24 23.27 -21.78 21.33
C GLU A 24 21.97 -21.00 21.15
N TRP A 25 20.91 -21.37 21.88
CA TRP A 25 19.64 -20.65 21.83
C TRP A 25 19.76 -19.22 22.37
N LYS A 26 20.51 -19.02 23.47
CA LYS A 26 20.80 -17.69 24.01
C LYS A 26 21.51 -16.81 22.98
N LYS A 27 22.55 -17.35 22.33
CA LYS A 27 23.30 -16.64 21.27
C LYS A 27 22.40 -16.29 20.09
N THR A 28 21.53 -17.21 19.62
CA THR A 28 20.58 -16.97 18.54
C THR A 28 19.59 -15.87 18.92
N LYS A 29 19.01 -15.94 20.13
CA LYS A 29 18.08 -14.92 20.64
C LYS A 29 18.75 -13.54 20.73
N THR A 30 19.98 -13.45 21.24
CA THR A 30 20.73 -12.19 21.33
C THR A 30 21.00 -11.61 19.94
N ARG A 31 21.43 -12.45 18.99
CA ARG A 31 21.65 -12.02 17.60
C ARG A 31 20.38 -11.48 16.95
N VAL A 32 19.27 -12.22 17.05
CA VAL A 32 17.98 -11.79 16.49
C VAL A 32 17.50 -10.50 17.16
N LYS A 33 17.65 -10.37 18.49
CA LYS A 33 17.32 -9.13 19.20
C LYS A 33 18.16 -7.94 18.73
N GLY A 34 19.46 -8.14 18.42
CA GLY A 34 20.30 -7.13 17.81
C GLY A 34 19.75 -6.70 16.43
N GLN A 35 19.51 -7.65 15.54
CA GLN A 35 18.97 -7.37 14.20
C GLN A 35 17.63 -6.66 14.24
N VAL A 36 16.72 -7.03 15.15
CA VAL A 36 15.45 -6.34 15.34
C VAL A 36 15.65 -4.90 15.82
N LYS A 37 16.64 -4.67 16.70
CA LYS A 37 16.99 -3.33 17.15
C LYS A 37 17.50 -2.45 16.02
N ASP A 38 18.41 -2.99 15.18
CA ASP A 38 18.95 -2.28 14.01
C ASP A 38 17.82 -1.88 13.05
N ILE A 39 16.89 -2.80 12.74
CA ILE A 39 15.70 -2.52 11.91
C ILE A 39 14.82 -1.43 12.55
N ALA A 40 14.62 -1.50 13.87
CA ALA A 40 13.82 -0.48 14.56
C ALA A 40 14.49 0.90 14.51
N GLU A 41 15.80 0.98 14.64
CA GLU A 41 16.56 2.24 14.53
C GLU A 41 16.45 2.82 13.11
N GLU A 42 16.58 1.99 12.06
CA GLU A 42 16.38 2.42 10.67
C GLU A 42 14.95 2.96 10.43
N LEU A 43 13.93 2.28 10.97
CA LEU A 43 12.54 2.73 10.87
C LEU A 43 12.32 4.07 11.57
N VAL A 44 12.87 4.26 12.78
CA VAL A 44 12.80 5.53 13.53
C VAL A 44 13.45 6.66 12.74
N GLN A 45 14.61 6.42 12.12
CA GLN A 45 15.27 7.40 11.26
C GLN A 45 14.42 7.77 10.05
N LEU A 46 13.81 6.78 9.36
CA LEU A 46 12.92 7.02 8.23
C LEU A 46 11.69 7.84 8.64
N TYR A 47 11.11 7.55 9.81
CA TYR A 47 10.01 8.35 10.37
C TYR A 47 10.44 9.78 10.67
N ALA A 48 11.59 9.97 11.29
CA ALA A 48 12.13 11.31 11.60
C ALA A 48 12.37 12.13 10.32
N ILE A 49 12.97 11.52 9.28
CA ILE A 49 13.18 12.16 7.98
C ILE A 49 11.85 12.55 7.34
N ARG A 50 10.85 11.66 7.41
CA ARG A 50 9.50 11.94 6.86
C ARG A 50 8.84 13.11 7.60
N GLN A 51 8.91 13.12 8.93
CA GLN A 51 8.31 14.20 9.74
C GLN A 51 9.02 15.55 9.56
N ALA A 52 10.31 15.55 9.25
CA ALA A 52 11.08 16.76 9.00
C ALA A 52 10.81 17.39 7.62
N LYS A 53 10.18 16.64 6.70
CA LYS A 53 9.83 17.14 5.35
C LYS A 53 8.42 17.70 5.34
N GLU A 54 8.25 18.84 4.67
CA GLU A 54 6.91 19.31 4.34
C GLU A 54 6.32 18.46 3.19
N GLY A 55 5.05 18.05 3.37
CA GLY A 55 4.27 17.37 2.34
C GLY A 55 3.69 18.35 1.35
N TYR A 56 3.15 17.81 0.25
CA TYR A 56 2.31 18.59 -0.64
C TYR A 56 0.97 18.87 0.06
N VAL A 57 0.54 20.12 0.06
CA VAL A 57 -0.75 20.54 0.60
C VAL A 57 -1.77 20.49 -0.52
N TYR A 58 -2.74 19.61 -0.41
CA TYR A 58 -3.82 19.49 -1.39
C TYR A 58 -4.86 20.59 -1.17
N ASP A 59 -5.47 21.04 -2.26
CA ASP A 59 -6.54 22.02 -2.20
C ASP A 59 -7.80 21.41 -1.54
N LYS A 60 -8.71 22.29 -1.10
CA LYS A 60 -10.03 21.87 -0.66
C LYS A 60 -10.79 21.20 -1.82
N ASP A 61 -11.82 20.44 -1.46
CA ASP A 61 -12.63 19.71 -2.44
C ASP A 61 -13.16 20.63 -3.54
N SER A 62 -12.83 20.28 -4.77
CA SER A 62 -13.36 20.90 -5.97
C SER A 62 -14.84 20.50 -6.19
N VAL A 63 -15.47 21.10 -7.18
CA VAL A 63 -16.80 20.67 -7.64
C VAL A 63 -16.77 19.21 -8.09
N TRP A 64 -15.72 18.80 -8.82
CA TRP A 64 -15.57 17.43 -9.31
C TRP A 64 -15.44 16.41 -8.16
N GLN A 65 -14.70 16.75 -7.10
CA GLN A 65 -14.60 15.88 -5.93
C GLN A 65 -15.98 15.67 -5.27
N LYS A 66 -16.76 16.73 -5.13
CA LYS A 66 -18.10 16.64 -4.52
C LYS A 66 -19.05 15.81 -5.39
N GLU A 67 -19.09 16.07 -6.70
CA GLU A 67 -19.91 15.29 -7.65
C GLU A 67 -19.49 13.80 -7.64
N PHE A 68 -18.18 13.52 -7.61
CA PHE A 68 -17.66 12.17 -7.52
C PHE A 68 -18.13 11.44 -6.25
N GLU A 69 -18.19 12.13 -5.13
CA GLU A 69 -18.64 11.57 -3.85
C GLU A 69 -20.14 11.37 -3.82
N GLU A 70 -20.92 12.31 -4.36
CA GLU A 70 -22.39 12.20 -4.48
C GLU A 70 -22.83 11.04 -5.39
N LEU A 71 -22.02 10.66 -6.37
CA LEU A 71 -22.25 9.50 -7.23
C LEU A 71 -21.98 8.14 -6.55
N PHE A 72 -21.62 8.13 -5.27
CA PHE A 72 -21.46 6.86 -4.54
C PHE A 72 -22.84 6.22 -4.30
N PRO A 73 -23.06 4.96 -4.71
CA PRO A 73 -24.40 4.37 -4.76
C PRO A 73 -24.93 3.87 -3.41
N TYR A 74 -24.18 4.05 -2.32
CA TYR A 74 -24.54 3.57 -0.99
C TYR A 74 -24.50 4.71 0.02
N ASP A 75 -25.32 4.60 1.07
CA ASP A 75 -25.25 5.50 2.21
C ASP A 75 -24.00 5.19 3.05
N GLU A 76 -23.22 6.21 3.34
CA GLU A 76 -22.04 6.07 4.19
C GLU A 76 -22.45 5.99 5.66
N THR A 77 -21.73 5.15 6.41
CA THR A 77 -21.82 5.16 7.86
C THR A 77 -21.07 6.36 8.44
N GLN A 78 -21.42 6.77 9.67
CA GLN A 78 -20.74 7.89 10.33
C GLN A 78 -19.22 7.66 10.45
N ASP A 79 -18.79 6.42 10.69
CA ASP A 79 -17.36 6.08 10.78
C ASP A 79 -16.65 6.20 9.43
N GLN A 80 -17.33 5.86 8.34
CA GLN A 80 -16.79 6.08 6.99
C GLN A 80 -16.63 7.57 6.69
N LEU A 81 -17.64 8.38 7.00
CA LEU A 81 -17.57 9.84 6.83
C LEU A 81 -16.43 10.43 7.67
N ASN A 82 -16.29 10.03 8.93
CA ASN A 82 -15.22 10.48 9.79
C ASN A 82 -13.83 10.11 9.22
N ALA A 83 -13.68 8.87 8.69
CA ALA A 83 -12.42 8.42 8.10
C ALA A 83 -12.09 9.17 6.80
N ILE A 84 -13.09 9.52 5.99
CA ILE A 84 -12.94 10.33 4.78
C ILE A 84 -12.49 11.75 5.15
N ASP A 85 -13.19 12.39 6.08
CA ASP A 85 -12.91 13.76 6.52
C ASP A 85 -11.53 13.87 7.14
N ASP A 86 -11.15 12.91 7.99
CA ASP A 86 -9.82 12.85 8.58
C ASP A 86 -8.73 12.68 7.52
N THR A 87 -8.95 11.82 6.52
CA THR A 87 -8.02 11.61 5.42
C THR A 87 -7.85 12.88 4.59
N LYS A 88 -8.95 13.55 4.25
CA LYS A 88 -8.90 14.83 3.53
C LYS A 88 -8.17 15.92 4.34
N ARG A 89 -8.45 16.00 5.64
CA ARG A 89 -7.78 16.96 6.55
C ARG A 89 -6.27 16.73 6.60
N ASP A 90 -5.83 15.48 6.65
CA ASP A 90 -4.42 15.16 6.60
C ASP A 90 -3.79 15.56 5.25
N MET A 91 -4.48 15.29 4.13
CA MET A 91 -4.01 15.67 2.79
C MET A 91 -3.91 17.19 2.63
N GLU A 92 -4.79 17.96 3.25
CA GLU A 92 -4.81 19.42 3.23
C GLU A 92 -3.82 20.04 4.23
N SER A 93 -3.08 19.22 4.98
CA SER A 93 -2.06 19.69 5.94
C SER A 93 -0.67 19.69 5.29
N LYS A 94 0.27 20.45 5.92
CA LYS A 94 1.68 20.43 5.52
C LYS A 94 2.41 19.14 5.91
N LYS A 95 1.84 18.33 6.78
CA LYS A 95 2.43 17.06 7.20
C LYS A 95 2.23 16.00 6.13
N ILE A 96 3.27 15.21 5.87
CA ILE A 96 3.13 14.03 5.02
C ILE A 96 2.17 13.07 5.71
N MET A 97 1.05 12.77 5.03
CA MET A 97 0.03 11.86 5.57
C MET A 97 0.60 10.44 5.71
N ASP A 98 0.38 9.85 6.87
CA ASP A 98 0.65 8.44 7.17
C ASP A 98 -0.48 7.94 8.06
N ARG A 99 -1.59 7.54 7.45
CA ARG A 99 -2.85 7.20 8.14
C ARG A 99 -3.20 5.73 7.96
N LEU A 100 -3.44 5.05 9.07
CA LEU A 100 -3.97 3.71 9.09
C LEU A 100 -5.50 3.75 9.20
N ILE A 101 -6.19 3.16 8.24
CA ILE A 101 -7.66 2.96 8.26
C ILE A 101 -7.95 1.54 8.72
N CYS A 102 -8.50 1.41 9.92
CA CYS A 102 -8.91 0.12 10.50
C CYS A 102 -10.42 -0.09 10.31
N GLY A 103 -10.80 -1.32 10.00
CA GLY A 103 -12.20 -1.72 9.87
C GLY A 103 -12.29 -3.17 9.39
N ASP A 104 -13.41 -3.83 9.65
CA ASP A 104 -13.63 -5.20 9.22
C ASP A 104 -13.77 -5.34 7.69
N VAL A 105 -13.77 -6.57 7.21
CA VAL A 105 -13.99 -6.87 5.78
C VAL A 105 -15.40 -6.42 5.38
N GLY A 106 -15.50 -5.72 4.24
CA GLY A 106 -16.78 -5.21 3.73
C GLY A 106 -17.19 -3.83 4.24
N TYR A 107 -16.48 -3.22 5.18
CA TYR A 107 -16.80 -1.88 5.75
C TYR A 107 -16.36 -0.70 4.88
N GLY A 108 -16.17 -0.89 3.58
CA GLY A 108 -15.96 0.21 2.64
C GLY A 108 -14.63 0.94 2.74
N LYS A 109 -13.59 0.37 3.39
CA LYS A 109 -12.23 0.97 3.46
C LYS A 109 -11.66 1.38 2.10
N THR A 110 -12.01 0.64 1.07
CA THR A 110 -11.59 0.93 -0.31
C THR A 110 -12.15 2.26 -0.81
N GLU A 111 -13.39 2.62 -0.45
CA GLU A 111 -13.99 3.89 -0.87
C GLU A 111 -13.23 5.08 -0.29
N VAL A 112 -12.79 5.02 0.97
CA VAL A 112 -11.93 6.06 1.57
C VAL A 112 -10.67 6.26 0.73
N ALA A 113 -10.03 5.17 0.31
CA ALA A 113 -8.82 5.23 -0.52
C ALA A 113 -9.11 5.74 -1.94
N ILE A 114 -10.27 5.40 -2.52
CA ILE A 114 -10.69 5.86 -3.84
C ILE A 114 -10.91 7.39 -3.82
N ARG A 115 -11.59 7.93 -2.81
CA ARG A 115 -11.82 9.38 -2.66
C ARG A 115 -10.49 10.13 -2.45
N ALA A 116 -9.59 9.59 -1.66
CA ALA A 116 -8.25 10.14 -1.50
C ALA A 116 -7.45 10.14 -2.81
N ALA A 117 -7.54 9.05 -3.58
CA ALA A 117 -6.90 8.94 -4.89
C ALA A 117 -7.48 9.95 -5.89
N PHE A 118 -8.81 10.12 -5.93
CA PHE A 118 -9.45 11.11 -6.78
C PHE A 118 -8.98 12.52 -6.42
N LYS A 119 -8.98 12.88 -5.12
CA LYS A 119 -8.47 14.16 -4.64
C LYS A 119 -7.02 14.43 -5.07
N ALA A 120 -6.18 13.40 -5.01
CA ALA A 120 -4.79 13.53 -5.42
C ALA A 120 -4.66 13.79 -6.93
N VAL A 121 -5.44 13.08 -7.76
CA VAL A 121 -5.45 13.28 -9.22
C VAL A 121 -6.03 14.63 -9.60
N ASP A 122 -7.11 15.06 -8.96
CA ASP A 122 -7.73 16.38 -9.14
C ASP A 122 -6.75 17.54 -8.84
N ASN A 123 -5.80 17.30 -7.94
CA ASN A 123 -4.67 18.21 -7.67
C ASN A 123 -3.44 17.96 -8.54
N GLY A 124 -3.57 17.22 -9.65
CA GLY A 124 -2.50 16.98 -10.61
C GLY A 124 -1.39 16.05 -10.10
N LYS A 125 -1.66 15.20 -9.12
CA LYS A 125 -0.69 14.24 -8.58
C LYS A 125 -0.98 12.83 -9.08
N GLN A 126 0.09 12.05 -9.27
CA GLN A 126 -0.01 10.64 -9.59
C GLN A 126 -0.21 9.81 -8.32
N VAL A 127 -0.99 8.74 -8.43
CA VAL A 127 -1.29 7.83 -7.32
C VAL A 127 -0.74 6.43 -7.59
N ALA A 128 -0.04 5.86 -6.63
CA ALA A 128 0.35 4.46 -6.62
C ALA A 128 -0.52 3.70 -5.59
N TYR A 129 -1.34 2.78 -6.07
CA TYR A 129 -2.22 1.95 -5.24
C TYR A 129 -1.67 0.53 -5.17
N LEU A 130 -1.20 0.13 -3.99
CA LEU A 130 -0.55 -1.15 -3.77
C LEU A 130 -1.47 -2.14 -3.07
N VAL A 131 -1.49 -3.36 -3.57
CA VAL A 131 -2.28 -4.47 -3.02
C VAL A 131 -1.43 -5.72 -2.83
N PRO A 132 -1.80 -6.62 -1.89
CA PRO A 132 -0.99 -7.79 -1.58
C PRO A 132 -1.04 -8.89 -2.64
N THR A 133 -2.11 -8.97 -3.46
CA THR A 133 -2.27 -10.06 -4.42
C THR A 133 -2.68 -9.57 -5.80
N THR A 134 -2.36 -10.34 -6.82
CA THR A 134 -2.71 -10.04 -8.22
C THR A 134 -4.23 -10.03 -8.45
N ILE A 135 -4.97 -10.89 -7.74
CA ILE A 135 -6.43 -10.94 -7.84
C ILE A 135 -7.03 -9.64 -7.30
N LEU A 136 -6.57 -9.19 -6.14
CA LEU A 136 -6.99 -7.91 -5.57
C LEU A 136 -6.61 -6.74 -6.48
N ALA A 137 -5.44 -6.77 -7.12
CA ALA A 137 -5.05 -5.73 -8.08
C ALA A 137 -6.05 -5.62 -9.22
N GLN A 138 -6.50 -6.75 -9.78
CA GLN A 138 -7.51 -6.76 -10.83
C GLN A 138 -8.88 -6.29 -10.33
N GLN A 139 -9.30 -6.72 -9.14
CA GLN A 139 -10.57 -6.29 -8.55
C GLN A 139 -10.58 -4.78 -8.30
N HIS A 140 -9.54 -4.24 -7.66
CA HIS A 140 -9.43 -2.81 -7.41
C HIS A 140 -9.33 -2.01 -8.72
N TYR A 141 -8.58 -2.51 -9.70
CA TYR A 141 -8.51 -1.88 -11.01
C TYR A 141 -9.91 -1.71 -11.63
N ASN A 142 -10.71 -2.78 -11.64
CA ASN A 142 -12.08 -2.72 -12.17
C ASN A 142 -12.96 -1.73 -11.38
N THR A 143 -12.84 -1.74 -10.04
CA THR A 143 -13.58 -0.81 -9.18
C THR A 143 -13.20 0.65 -9.45
N PHE A 144 -11.89 0.95 -9.55
CA PHE A 144 -11.41 2.28 -9.86
C PHE A 144 -11.86 2.76 -11.24
N VAL A 145 -11.75 1.89 -12.26
CA VAL A 145 -12.21 2.20 -13.63
C VAL A 145 -13.70 2.50 -13.65
N GLU A 146 -14.53 1.69 -12.99
CA GLU A 146 -15.97 1.91 -12.94
C GLU A 146 -16.34 3.20 -12.20
N ARG A 147 -15.70 3.45 -11.08
CA ARG A 147 -15.95 4.66 -10.26
C ARG A 147 -15.51 5.95 -10.94
N MET A 148 -14.47 5.89 -11.79
CA MET A 148 -13.87 7.07 -12.42
C MET A 148 -14.15 7.17 -13.93
N LYS A 149 -15.08 6.35 -14.45
CA LYS A 149 -15.37 6.25 -15.91
C LYS A 149 -15.80 7.58 -16.55
N ASP A 150 -16.47 8.44 -15.81
CA ASP A 150 -17.02 9.70 -16.28
C ASP A 150 -16.01 10.87 -16.16
N TYR A 151 -14.80 10.57 -15.68
CA TYR A 151 -13.72 11.54 -15.49
C TYR A 151 -12.53 11.24 -16.40
N PRO A 152 -11.77 12.25 -16.85
CA PRO A 152 -10.62 12.05 -17.73
C PRO A 152 -9.40 11.50 -17.00
N ILE A 153 -9.57 10.45 -16.20
CA ILE A 153 -8.55 9.82 -15.35
C ILE A 153 -8.05 8.54 -16.00
N ARG A 154 -6.74 8.40 -16.16
CA ARG A 154 -6.09 7.23 -16.76
C ARG A 154 -5.53 6.32 -15.69
N ILE A 155 -6.05 5.10 -15.64
CA ILE A 155 -5.69 4.09 -14.65
C ILE A 155 -4.91 2.98 -15.32
N GLU A 156 -3.75 2.64 -14.79
CA GLU A 156 -2.88 1.57 -15.29
C GLU A 156 -2.80 0.43 -14.27
N LEU A 157 -2.76 -0.80 -14.78
CA LEU A 157 -2.60 -2.01 -13.96
C LEU A 157 -1.24 -2.64 -14.19
N LEU A 158 -0.47 -2.83 -13.12
CA LEU A 158 0.78 -3.59 -13.11
C LEU A 158 0.55 -4.92 -12.39
N SER A 159 0.38 -5.98 -13.16
CA SER A 159 0.16 -7.32 -12.62
C SER A 159 0.76 -8.40 -13.51
N ARG A 160 0.98 -9.60 -12.96
CA ARG A 160 1.49 -10.76 -13.72
C ARG A 160 0.55 -11.21 -14.86
N PHE A 161 -0.69 -10.74 -14.91
CA PHE A 161 -1.62 -11.03 -16.01
C PHE A 161 -1.37 -10.12 -17.23
N ARG A 162 -0.49 -9.14 -17.12
CA ARG A 162 -0.06 -8.27 -18.22
C ARG A 162 1.23 -8.80 -18.82
N THR A 163 1.38 -8.68 -20.13
CA THR A 163 2.62 -9.01 -20.82
C THR A 163 3.74 -8.00 -20.45
N SER A 164 5.00 -8.42 -20.59
CA SER A 164 6.15 -7.53 -20.34
C SER A 164 6.10 -6.25 -21.20
N ALA A 165 5.62 -6.37 -22.45
CA ALA A 165 5.42 -5.22 -23.33
C ALA A 165 4.35 -4.25 -22.79
N GLN A 166 3.23 -4.76 -22.30
CA GLN A 166 2.17 -3.95 -21.68
C GLN A 166 2.66 -3.26 -20.42
N ILE A 167 3.40 -3.96 -19.54
CA ILE A 167 3.98 -3.39 -18.33
C ILE A 167 4.94 -2.26 -18.69
N LYS A 168 5.85 -2.48 -19.66
CA LYS A 168 6.78 -1.45 -20.14
C LYS A 168 6.04 -0.23 -20.67
N ALA A 169 5.01 -0.42 -21.47
CA ALA A 169 4.18 0.66 -22.00
C ALA A 169 3.47 1.44 -20.88
N SER A 170 2.93 0.77 -19.84
CA SER A 170 2.30 1.41 -18.69
C SER A 170 3.32 2.24 -17.89
N LEU A 171 4.52 1.71 -17.67
CA LEU A 171 5.60 2.43 -16.98
C LEU A 171 6.06 3.66 -17.78
N GLU A 172 6.14 3.57 -19.11
CA GLU A 172 6.48 4.73 -19.96
C GLU A 172 5.38 5.81 -19.90
N ARG A 173 4.10 5.42 -19.88
CA ARG A 173 3.01 6.39 -19.71
C ARG A 173 3.08 7.04 -18.32
N LEU A 174 3.36 6.27 -17.27
CA LEU A 174 3.53 6.81 -15.93
C LEU A 174 4.67 7.83 -15.85
N LYS A 175 5.83 7.51 -16.42
CA LYS A 175 6.99 8.42 -16.46
C LYS A 175 6.71 9.72 -17.21
N LYS A 176 5.87 9.66 -18.24
CA LYS A 176 5.49 10.83 -19.06
C LYS A 176 4.34 11.63 -18.45
N GLY A 177 3.82 11.26 -17.28
CA GLY A 177 2.63 11.89 -16.68
C GLY A 177 1.34 11.63 -17.45
N LEU A 178 1.30 10.57 -18.28
CA LEU A 178 0.15 10.18 -19.08
C LEU A 178 -0.74 9.13 -18.38
N ALA A 179 -0.38 8.72 -17.19
CA ALA A 179 -1.17 7.87 -16.32
C ALA A 179 -1.29 8.53 -14.95
N ASP A 180 -2.50 8.60 -14.43
CA ASP A 180 -2.80 9.32 -13.20
C ASP A 180 -2.77 8.39 -11.99
N ILE A 181 -3.25 7.16 -12.18
CA ILE A 181 -3.29 6.13 -11.13
C ILE A 181 -2.63 4.85 -11.65
N VAL A 182 -1.75 4.27 -10.85
CA VAL A 182 -1.20 2.94 -11.10
C VAL A 182 -1.58 1.99 -9.96
N ILE A 183 -2.18 0.87 -10.33
CA ILE A 183 -2.55 -0.19 -9.37
C ILE A 183 -1.61 -1.37 -9.57
N GLY A 184 -0.95 -1.81 -8.51
CA GLY A 184 0.06 -2.86 -8.58
C GLY A 184 0.05 -3.82 -7.40
N CYS A 185 0.58 -5.03 -7.64
CA CYS A 185 0.79 -6.01 -6.58
C CYS A 185 2.24 -5.92 -6.07
N LEU A 186 2.42 -6.03 -4.76
CA LEU A 186 3.73 -5.96 -4.08
C LEU A 186 4.78 -6.93 -4.63
N LEU A 187 4.36 -8.09 -5.14
CA LEU A 187 5.27 -9.08 -5.75
C LEU A 187 5.92 -8.60 -7.05
N TYR A 188 5.41 -7.54 -7.65
CA TYR A 188 5.94 -6.98 -8.91
C TYR A 188 6.88 -5.80 -8.71
N THR A 189 6.85 -5.18 -7.54
CA THR A 189 7.60 -3.94 -7.25
C THR A 189 8.87 -4.18 -6.47
N SER A 190 9.02 -5.36 -5.86
CA SER A 190 10.22 -5.75 -5.12
C SER A 190 11.01 -6.76 -5.92
N PRO A 191 12.33 -6.55 -6.16
CA PRO A 191 13.18 -7.60 -6.70
C PRO A 191 13.11 -8.80 -5.76
N SER A 192 12.67 -9.95 -6.30
CA SER A 192 12.69 -11.20 -5.55
C SER A 192 14.14 -11.57 -5.24
N PRO A 193 14.44 -12.16 -4.05
CA PRO A 193 15.76 -12.75 -3.80
C PRO A 193 16.20 -13.76 -4.88
N ARG A 194 15.27 -14.30 -5.69
CA ARG A 194 15.56 -15.15 -6.84
C ARG A 194 16.04 -14.37 -8.07
N ASP A 195 15.68 -13.09 -8.19
CA ASP A 195 16.09 -12.24 -9.32
C ASP A 195 17.51 -11.68 -9.13
N ILE A 196 18.06 -11.77 -7.91
CA ILE A 196 19.41 -11.31 -7.55
C ILE A 196 20.45 -12.44 -7.69
N SER A 197 20.02 -13.70 -7.82
CA SER A 197 20.90 -14.87 -7.87
C SER A 197 21.26 -15.32 -9.29
N GLY A 198 21.01 -14.49 -10.31
CA GLY A 198 21.24 -14.75 -11.73
C GLY A 198 22.28 -13.83 -12.37
N SER A 199 23.44 -13.65 -11.70
CA SER A 199 24.65 -13.07 -12.32
C SER A 199 25.88 -13.76 -11.79
#